data_46e95e8272839e0471b042eb4ff8359b
#
_entry.id   46e95e8272839e0471b042eb4ff8359b
#
_cell.length_a   1.000
_cell.length_b   1.000
_cell.length_c   1.000
_cell.angle_alpha   90.00
_cell.angle_beta   90.00
_cell.angle_gamma   90.00
#
_symmetry.space_group_name_H-M   'P 1'
#
loop_
_entity.id
_entity.type
_entity.pdbx_description
1 polymer ?
#
loop_
_entity_poly.entity_id
_entity_poly.type
_entity_poly.pdbx_seq_one_letter_code
_entity_poly.pdbx_strand_id
1 'polypeptide(L)'
;MRLARSFPDHTISREALEARYEKAIKGDDFGERYYIIEEKSSRQPIGWASLDIHRWTRRATGADIGLAIGEKDRWKQGYGTEVVRLLLDEAFEQLNLHRLTWWTFAENEASLALAKKMGFKEEGRTRESVFFDNQYHDNVILGLLRDEYDAWVSPLRRPGRSALKRGRS
;
A
#
# COMPACT_ATOMS: atom_id res chain seq x y z
N MET A 1 -13.80 8.95 16.66
CA MET A 1 -12.96 8.81 15.53
C MET A 1 -13.20 7.57 14.71
N ARG A 2 -13.13 7.72 13.43
CA ARG A 2 -13.65 6.75 12.47
C ARG A 2 -12.72 6.65 11.26
N LEU A 3 -11.58 5.99 11.43
CA LEU A 3 -10.78 5.56 10.29
C LEU A 3 -11.08 4.12 9.88
N ALA A 4 -11.79 3.37 10.72
CA ALA A 4 -12.32 2.06 10.37
C ALA A 4 -13.46 2.11 9.35
N ARG A 5 -13.82 3.30 8.82
CA ARG A 5 -14.88 3.49 7.84
C ARG A 5 -14.38 3.66 6.41
N SER A 6 -13.35 2.94 6.02
CA SER A 6 -13.12 2.74 4.59
C SER A 6 -14.23 1.91 3.94
N PHE A 7 -15.05 1.21 4.75
CA PHE A 7 -16.23 0.46 4.31
C PHE A 7 -17.30 0.53 5.40
N PRO A 8 -18.15 1.56 5.40
CA PRO A 8 -19.10 1.83 6.49
C PRO A 8 -20.13 0.73 6.76
N ASP A 9 -20.40 -0.12 5.79
CA ASP A 9 -21.49 -1.10 5.87
C ASP A 9 -21.05 -2.55 5.99
N HIS A 10 -19.75 -2.80 6.01
CA HIS A 10 -19.22 -4.14 6.29
C HIS A 10 -18.62 -4.17 7.69
N THR A 11 -19.46 -4.38 8.68
CA THR A 11 -19.01 -4.90 9.96
C THR A 11 -18.47 -6.31 9.68
N ILE A 12 -17.19 -6.40 9.35
CA ILE A 12 -16.52 -7.69 9.27
C ILE A 12 -16.60 -8.26 10.68
N SER A 13 -17.29 -9.38 10.87
CA SER A 13 -17.33 -10.04 12.16
C SER A 13 -15.89 -10.44 12.54
N ARG A 14 -15.64 -10.58 13.84
CA ARG A 14 -14.35 -11.04 14.33
C ARG A 14 -13.95 -12.38 13.69
N GLU A 15 -14.91 -13.30 13.55
CA GLU A 15 -14.71 -14.60 12.92
C GLU A 15 -14.34 -14.48 11.43
N ALA A 16 -14.98 -13.57 10.70
CA ALA A 16 -14.66 -13.35 9.29
C ALA A 16 -13.27 -12.71 9.13
N LEU A 17 -12.88 -11.83 10.05
CA LEU A 17 -11.53 -11.26 10.08
C LEU A 17 -10.48 -12.32 10.41
N GLU A 18 -10.73 -13.15 11.43
CA GLU A 18 -9.86 -14.26 11.81
C GLU A 18 -9.70 -15.28 10.66
N ALA A 19 -10.81 -15.65 9.99
CA ALA A 19 -10.77 -16.54 8.82
C ALA A 19 -9.96 -15.95 7.65
N ARG A 20 -10.03 -14.64 7.45
CA ARG A 20 -9.23 -13.93 6.42
C ARG A 20 -7.74 -13.95 6.77
N TYR A 21 -7.39 -13.71 8.03
CA TYR A 21 -6.01 -13.82 8.50
C TYR A 21 -5.48 -15.26 8.40
N GLU A 22 -6.28 -16.26 8.74
CA GLU A 22 -5.88 -17.67 8.60
C GLU A 22 -5.57 -18.05 7.15
N LYS A 23 -6.38 -17.59 6.19
CA LYS A 23 -6.12 -17.78 4.75
C LYS A 23 -4.79 -17.12 4.34
N ALA A 24 -4.56 -15.89 4.75
CA ALA A 24 -3.34 -15.16 4.44
C ALA A 24 -2.10 -15.86 5.03
N ILE A 25 -2.19 -16.38 6.27
CA ILE A 25 -1.10 -17.11 6.93
C ILE A 25 -0.83 -18.47 6.25
N LYS A 26 -1.88 -19.16 5.79
CA LYS A 26 -1.74 -20.47 5.10
C LYS A 26 -1.20 -20.34 3.68
N GLY A 27 -1.09 -19.12 3.14
CA GLY A 27 -0.61 -18.90 1.78
C GLY A 27 -1.58 -19.36 0.69
N ASP A 28 -2.83 -19.66 1.06
CA ASP A 28 -3.88 -20.11 0.14
C ASP A 28 -4.43 -18.96 -0.73
N ASP A 29 -4.09 -17.72 -0.39
CA ASP A 29 -4.47 -16.53 -1.13
C ASP A 29 -3.25 -15.98 -1.90
N PHE A 30 -3.03 -16.51 -3.09
CA PHE A 30 -1.91 -16.14 -3.97
C PHE A 30 -1.95 -14.69 -4.47
N GLY A 31 -2.96 -13.91 -4.10
CA GLY A 31 -3.21 -12.55 -4.58
C GLY A 31 -3.08 -11.45 -3.53
N GLU A 32 -3.24 -11.74 -2.25
CA GLU A 32 -3.33 -10.71 -1.22
C GLU A 32 -2.28 -10.91 -0.12
N ARG A 33 -1.54 -9.85 0.21
CA ARG A 33 -0.57 -9.85 1.32
C ARG A 33 -1.00 -8.83 2.36
N TYR A 34 -1.20 -9.28 3.59
CA TYR A 34 -1.54 -8.45 4.74
C TYR A 34 -0.40 -8.36 5.72
N TYR A 35 -0.21 -7.17 6.26
CA TYR A 35 0.82 -6.86 7.24
C TYR A 35 0.19 -6.12 8.41
N ILE A 36 0.61 -6.47 9.62
CA ILE A 36 0.33 -5.68 10.81
C ILE A 36 1.47 -4.67 10.98
N ILE A 37 1.13 -3.41 11.16
CA ILE A 37 2.09 -2.35 11.44
C ILE A 37 2.32 -2.29 12.94
N GLU A 38 3.52 -2.65 13.38
CA GLU A 38 3.91 -2.56 14.79
C GLU A 38 4.89 -1.41 15.01
N GLU A 39 4.69 -0.64 16.07
CA GLU A 39 5.67 0.34 16.51
C GLU A 39 6.87 -0.37 17.15
N LYS A 40 8.07 -0.10 16.65
CA LYS A 40 9.30 -0.81 17.09
C LYS A 40 9.60 -0.65 18.59
N SER A 41 9.33 0.53 19.15
CA SER A 41 9.64 0.87 20.54
C SER A 41 8.73 0.17 21.53
N SER A 42 7.43 0.13 21.28
CA SER A 42 6.42 -0.41 22.17
C SER A 42 5.97 -1.83 21.82
N ARG A 43 6.28 -2.30 20.61
CA ARG A 43 5.77 -3.57 20.05
C ARG A 43 4.24 -3.61 19.95
N GLN A 44 3.60 -2.44 19.95
CA GLN A 44 2.16 -2.35 19.84
C GLN A 44 1.74 -2.29 18.38
N PRO A 45 0.67 -3.01 18.00
CA PRO A 45 0.07 -2.86 16.68
C PRO A 45 -0.59 -1.47 16.58
N ILE A 46 -0.24 -0.72 15.55
CA ILE A 46 -0.75 0.64 15.30
C ILE A 46 -1.54 0.76 14.02
N GLY A 47 -1.62 -0.32 13.23
CA GLY A 47 -2.33 -0.30 11.96
C GLY A 47 -2.13 -1.56 11.14
N TRP A 48 -2.53 -1.47 9.87
CA TRP A 48 -2.36 -2.54 8.90
C TRP A 48 -1.92 -1.98 7.54
N ALA A 49 -1.35 -2.85 6.72
CA ALA A 49 -1.02 -2.57 5.33
C ALA A 49 -1.31 -3.79 4.45
N SER A 50 -1.51 -3.59 3.15
CA SER A 50 -1.73 -4.68 2.22
C SER A 50 -1.18 -4.39 0.83
N LEU A 51 -0.91 -5.48 0.10
CA LEU A 51 -0.74 -5.50 -1.35
C LEU A 51 -1.74 -6.52 -1.91
N ASP A 52 -2.70 -6.02 -2.69
CA ASP A 52 -3.66 -6.86 -3.42
C ASP A 52 -3.15 -7.06 -4.85
N ILE A 53 -2.58 -8.25 -5.09
CA ILE A 53 -1.80 -8.53 -6.30
C ILE A 53 -2.72 -8.98 -7.43
N HIS A 54 -2.75 -8.21 -8.50
CA HIS A 54 -3.57 -8.49 -9.68
C HIS A 54 -2.94 -9.56 -10.57
N ARG A 55 -3.66 -10.66 -10.76
CA ARG A 55 -3.25 -11.78 -11.62
C ARG A 55 -4.18 -11.93 -12.82
N TRP A 56 -4.21 -10.94 -13.71
CA TRP A 56 -4.96 -11.00 -14.96
C TRP A 56 -4.36 -11.96 -15.97
N THR A 57 -3.07 -12.31 -15.80
CA THR A 57 -2.32 -13.23 -16.65
C THR A 57 -1.52 -14.20 -15.78
N ARG A 58 -0.72 -15.07 -16.40
CA ARG A 58 0.19 -15.97 -15.67
C ARG A 58 1.28 -15.23 -14.87
N ARG A 59 1.50 -13.93 -15.14
CA ARG A 59 2.42 -13.06 -14.39
C ARG A 59 1.63 -12.01 -13.66
N ALA A 60 1.93 -11.80 -12.40
CA ALA A 60 1.44 -10.64 -11.67
C ALA A 60 2.07 -9.37 -12.28
N THR A 61 1.23 -8.42 -12.68
CA THR A 61 1.69 -7.17 -13.32
C THR A 61 1.59 -5.97 -12.42
N GLY A 62 0.73 -6.02 -11.40
CA GLY A 62 0.52 -4.91 -10.47
C GLY A 62 -0.17 -5.34 -9.19
N ALA A 63 -0.30 -4.40 -8.27
CA ALA A 63 -1.07 -4.56 -7.05
C ALA A 63 -1.73 -3.24 -6.66
N ASP A 64 -2.84 -3.34 -5.94
CA ASP A 64 -3.39 -2.23 -5.18
C ASP A 64 -2.70 -2.18 -3.81
N ILE A 65 -2.38 -0.98 -3.37
CA ILE A 65 -1.77 -0.73 -2.07
C ILE A 65 -2.82 -0.24 -1.09
N GLY A 66 -2.85 -0.84 0.10
CA GLY A 66 -3.71 -0.42 1.20
C GLY A 66 -2.92 -0.15 2.47
N LEU A 67 -3.31 0.86 3.22
CA LEU A 67 -2.80 1.06 4.57
C LEU A 67 -3.76 1.87 5.44
N ALA A 68 -3.74 1.61 6.73
CA ALA A 68 -4.37 2.46 7.73
C ALA A 68 -3.54 2.47 9.02
N ILE A 69 -3.29 3.67 9.56
CA ILE A 69 -2.80 3.85 10.92
C ILE A 69 -4.02 4.14 11.79
N GLY A 70 -4.36 3.20 12.67
CA GLY A 70 -5.56 3.27 13.51
C GLY A 70 -5.45 4.31 14.61
N GLU A 71 -4.27 4.42 15.21
CA GLU A 71 -4.00 5.29 16.37
C GLU A 71 -3.76 6.73 15.93
N LYS A 72 -4.67 7.65 16.31
CA LYS A 72 -4.59 9.07 15.90
C LYS A 72 -3.34 9.78 16.41
N ASP A 73 -2.93 9.47 17.62
CA ASP A 73 -1.74 10.02 18.25
C ASP A 73 -0.44 9.62 17.53
N ARG A 74 -0.52 8.61 16.65
CA ARG A 74 0.58 8.16 15.79
C ARG A 74 0.59 8.83 14.41
N TRP A 75 -0.40 9.68 14.11
CA TRP A 75 -0.44 10.38 12.83
C TRP A 75 0.61 11.49 12.74
N LYS A 76 1.01 11.81 11.51
CA LYS A 76 2.01 12.85 11.20
C LYS A 76 3.39 12.62 11.82
N GLN A 77 3.66 11.41 12.34
CA GLN A 77 4.96 11.01 12.88
C GLN A 77 5.84 10.25 11.89
N GLY A 78 5.41 10.15 10.62
CA GLY A 78 6.19 9.51 9.57
C GLY A 78 5.89 8.03 9.33
N TYR A 79 5.13 7.36 10.20
CA TYR A 79 4.81 5.93 10.07
C TYR A 79 4.23 5.57 8.70
N GLY A 80 3.24 6.33 8.19
CA GLY A 80 2.69 6.06 6.87
C GLY A 80 3.74 6.14 5.75
N THR A 81 4.68 7.08 5.84
CA THR A 81 5.78 7.18 4.86
C THR A 81 6.73 5.98 4.94
N GLU A 82 7.06 5.53 6.16
CA GLU A 82 7.92 4.35 6.37
C GLU A 82 7.24 3.08 5.83
N VAL A 83 5.97 2.87 6.17
CA VAL A 83 5.18 1.72 5.71
C VAL A 83 5.09 1.69 4.18
N VAL A 84 4.77 2.81 3.54
CA VAL A 84 4.68 2.84 2.08
C VAL A 84 6.03 2.52 1.44
N ARG A 85 7.16 3.00 1.97
CA ARG A 85 8.49 2.62 1.47
C ARG A 85 8.71 1.11 1.52
N LEU A 86 8.36 0.47 2.64
CA LEU A 86 8.47 -0.99 2.78
C LEU A 86 7.61 -1.72 1.76
N LEU A 87 6.37 -1.25 1.52
CA LEU A 87 5.49 -1.83 0.51
C LEU A 87 6.02 -1.61 -0.91
N LEU A 88 6.62 -0.46 -1.21
CA LEU A 88 7.26 -0.20 -2.50
C LEU A 88 8.46 -1.14 -2.73
N ASP A 89 9.32 -1.32 -1.72
CA ASP A 89 10.45 -2.25 -1.78
C ASP A 89 9.96 -3.69 -1.99
N GLU A 90 8.93 -4.12 -1.24
CA GLU A 90 8.33 -5.44 -1.41
C GLU A 90 7.76 -5.63 -2.81
N ALA A 91 6.96 -4.68 -3.30
CA ALA A 91 6.29 -4.78 -4.59
C ALA A 91 7.29 -4.75 -5.76
N PHE A 92 8.19 -3.80 -5.78
CA PHE A 92 9.08 -3.60 -6.91
C PHE A 92 10.34 -4.47 -6.83
N GLU A 93 10.97 -4.61 -5.67
CA GLU A 93 12.24 -5.33 -5.55
C GLU A 93 12.04 -6.84 -5.32
N GLN A 94 11.07 -7.24 -4.49
CA GLN A 94 10.86 -8.65 -4.14
C GLN A 94 9.89 -9.34 -5.09
N LEU A 95 8.76 -8.71 -5.40
CA LEU A 95 7.72 -9.29 -6.25
C LEU A 95 7.90 -8.97 -7.73
N ASN A 96 8.82 -8.06 -8.06
CA ASN A 96 9.10 -7.59 -9.42
C ASN A 96 7.84 -7.13 -10.16
N LEU A 97 6.95 -6.42 -9.48
CA LEU A 97 5.75 -5.86 -10.09
C LEU A 97 6.10 -4.70 -11.00
N HIS A 98 5.24 -4.44 -12.00
CA HIS A 98 5.40 -3.35 -12.96
C HIS A 98 4.75 -2.05 -12.47
N ARG A 99 3.63 -2.15 -11.71
CA ARG A 99 2.92 -0.98 -11.21
C ARG A 99 2.26 -1.23 -9.85
N LEU A 100 2.02 -0.12 -9.14
CA LEU A 100 1.13 -0.06 -7.99
C LEU A 100 0.00 0.93 -8.25
N THR A 101 -1.18 0.63 -7.71
CA THR A 101 -2.34 1.51 -7.72
C THR A 101 -2.70 1.90 -6.28
N TRP A 102 -3.09 3.14 -6.10
CA TRP A 102 -3.58 3.68 -4.83
C TRP A 102 -4.98 4.26 -5.04
N TRP A 103 -5.91 3.83 -4.20
CA TRP A 103 -7.27 4.32 -4.19
C TRP A 103 -7.53 5.12 -2.92
N THR A 104 -8.13 6.29 -3.05
CA THR A 104 -8.51 7.09 -1.88
C THR A 104 -9.64 8.05 -2.21
N PHE A 105 -10.39 8.46 -1.19
CA PHE A 105 -11.44 9.46 -1.36
C PHE A 105 -10.84 10.83 -1.68
N ALA A 106 -11.56 11.61 -2.49
CA ALA A 106 -11.11 12.95 -2.89
C ALA A 106 -10.88 13.88 -1.69
N GLU A 107 -11.64 13.69 -0.60
CA GLU A 107 -11.55 14.47 0.64
C GLU A 107 -10.44 13.97 1.58
N ASN A 108 -9.80 12.84 1.30
CA ASN A 108 -8.72 12.31 2.12
C ASN A 108 -7.38 12.97 1.75
N GLU A 109 -7.25 14.25 2.08
CA GLU A 109 -6.06 15.06 1.78
C GLU A 109 -4.76 14.41 2.30
N ALA A 110 -4.81 13.77 3.47
CA ALA A 110 -3.64 13.12 4.06
C ALA A 110 -3.15 11.95 3.22
N SER A 111 -4.07 11.13 2.72
CA SER A 111 -3.77 10.00 1.83
C SER A 111 -3.25 10.49 0.48
N LEU A 112 -3.90 11.49 -0.11
CA LEU A 112 -3.47 12.10 -1.37
C LEU A 112 -2.07 12.71 -1.27
N ALA A 113 -1.80 13.45 -0.18
CA ALA A 113 -0.49 14.05 0.05
C ALA A 113 0.59 12.99 0.24
N LEU A 114 0.29 11.91 0.97
CA LEU A 114 1.21 10.79 1.16
C LEU A 114 1.50 10.08 -0.17
N ALA A 115 0.48 9.74 -0.96
CA ALA A 115 0.64 9.10 -2.26
C ALA A 115 1.52 9.95 -3.20
N LYS A 116 1.21 11.25 -3.33
CA LYS A 116 2.01 12.18 -4.16
C LYS A 116 3.45 12.31 -3.67
N LYS A 117 3.68 12.38 -2.35
CA LYS A 117 5.03 12.40 -1.75
C LYS A 117 5.82 11.15 -2.09
N MET A 118 5.16 10.01 -2.23
CA MET A 118 5.77 8.72 -2.58
C MET A 118 5.89 8.49 -4.09
N GLY A 119 5.61 9.49 -4.90
CA GLY A 119 5.80 9.47 -6.34
C GLY A 119 4.59 9.00 -7.16
N PHE A 120 3.47 8.67 -6.52
CA PHE A 120 2.25 8.32 -7.23
C PHE A 120 1.67 9.52 -7.97
N LYS A 121 1.19 9.28 -9.18
CA LYS A 121 0.53 10.25 -10.05
C LYS A 121 -0.95 9.97 -10.16
N GLU A 122 -1.78 11.02 -10.11
CA GLU A 122 -3.22 10.89 -10.33
C GLU A 122 -3.48 10.48 -11.78
N GLU A 123 -4.24 9.40 -11.96
CA GLU A 123 -4.58 8.84 -13.28
C GLU A 123 -6.07 9.02 -13.60
N GLY A 124 -6.89 9.25 -12.59
CA GLY A 124 -8.32 9.46 -12.81
C GLY A 124 -9.13 9.58 -11.54
N ARG A 125 -10.44 9.79 -11.77
CA ARG A 125 -11.45 9.86 -10.70
C ARG A 125 -12.69 9.10 -11.11
N THR A 126 -13.26 8.36 -10.16
CA THR A 126 -14.58 7.78 -10.28
C THR A 126 -15.55 8.63 -9.48
N ARG A 127 -16.44 9.32 -10.18
CA ARG A 127 -17.38 10.24 -9.56
C ARG A 127 -18.44 9.47 -8.78
N GLU A 128 -18.78 9.96 -7.57
CA GLU A 128 -19.89 9.45 -6.74
C GLU A 128 -19.86 7.92 -6.57
N SER A 129 -18.65 7.34 -6.48
CA SER A 129 -18.47 5.89 -6.50
C SER A 129 -18.54 5.25 -5.12
N VAL A 130 -18.52 6.05 -4.05
CA VAL A 130 -18.56 5.56 -2.68
C VAL A 130 -19.57 6.34 -1.87
N PHE A 131 -20.41 5.64 -1.10
CA PHE A 131 -21.42 6.23 -0.24
C PHE A 131 -21.02 6.08 1.23
N PHE A 132 -20.80 7.20 1.94
CA PHE A 132 -20.61 7.22 3.39
C PHE A 132 -21.04 8.57 3.97
N ASP A 133 -21.29 8.61 5.27
CA ASP A 133 -21.79 9.79 5.98
C ASP A 133 -23.02 10.44 5.28
N ASN A 134 -23.88 9.58 4.70
CA ASN A 134 -25.12 9.94 4.00
C ASN A 134 -24.96 10.78 2.73
N GLN A 135 -23.80 10.66 2.05
CA GLN A 135 -23.53 11.32 0.77
C GLN A 135 -22.62 10.48 -0.12
N TYR A 136 -22.65 10.76 -1.42
CA TYR A 136 -21.72 10.16 -2.38
C TYR A 136 -20.42 10.93 -2.44
N HIS A 137 -19.33 10.19 -2.62
CA HIS A 137 -17.97 10.72 -2.71
C HIS A 137 -17.25 10.22 -3.94
N ASP A 138 -16.36 11.06 -4.46
CA ASP A 138 -15.45 10.68 -5.53
C ASP A 138 -14.31 9.82 -4.97
N ASN A 139 -13.87 8.85 -5.77
CA ASN A 139 -12.66 8.12 -5.49
C ASN A 139 -11.56 8.52 -6.49
N VAL A 140 -10.36 8.79 -6.00
CA VAL A 140 -9.19 9.19 -6.79
C VAL A 140 -8.30 7.97 -6.99
N ILE A 141 -7.86 7.77 -8.22
CA ILE A 141 -6.97 6.68 -8.63
C ILE A 141 -5.60 7.29 -8.89
N LEU A 142 -4.59 6.78 -8.19
CA LEU A 142 -3.20 7.17 -8.42
C LEU A 142 -2.38 5.92 -8.75
N GLY A 143 -1.42 6.07 -9.66
CA GLY A 143 -0.52 5.00 -10.10
C GLY A 143 0.94 5.35 -9.89
N LEU A 144 1.77 4.32 -9.68
CA LEU A 144 3.22 4.40 -9.69
C LEU A 144 3.76 3.26 -10.54
N LEU A 145 4.53 3.58 -11.57
CA LEU A 145 5.18 2.61 -12.44
C LEU A 145 6.58 2.26 -11.95
N ARG A 146 7.09 1.09 -12.33
CA ARG A 146 8.45 0.64 -12.00
C ARG A 146 9.50 1.68 -12.37
N ASP A 147 9.47 2.19 -13.60
CA ASP A 147 10.49 3.13 -14.08
C ASP A 147 10.47 4.44 -13.28
N GLU A 148 9.28 4.86 -12.79
CA GLU A 148 9.12 6.04 -11.93
C GLU A 148 9.68 5.77 -10.52
N TYR A 149 9.42 4.58 -9.97
CA TYR A 149 10.03 4.14 -8.73
C TYR A 149 11.56 4.08 -8.83
N ASP A 150 12.11 3.46 -9.88
CA ASP A 150 13.56 3.38 -10.10
C ASP A 150 14.20 4.76 -10.23
N ALA A 151 13.56 5.69 -10.92
CA ALA A 151 14.01 7.08 -11.01
C ALA A 151 13.96 7.80 -9.66
N TRP A 152 12.91 7.52 -8.85
CA TRP A 152 12.73 8.13 -7.55
C TRP A 152 13.73 7.62 -6.51
N VAL A 153 14.09 6.33 -6.51
CA VAL A 153 15.05 5.74 -5.57
C VAL A 153 16.49 5.93 -6.00
N SER A 154 16.76 6.14 -7.29
CA SER A 154 18.12 6.26 -7.85
C SER A 154 18.99 7.27 -7.11
N PRO A 155 18.54 8.49 -6.76
CA PRO A 155 19.31 9.44 -5.98
C PRO A 155 19.55 9.01 -4.52
N LEU A 156 18.70 8.10 -3.99
CA LEU A 156 18.75 7.64 -2.61
C LEU A 156 19.63 6.40 -2.44
N ARG A 157 19.86 5.67 -3.53
CA ARG A 157 20.81 4.55 -3.58
C ARG A 157 22.23 5.11 -3.61
N ARG A 158 22.93 5.11 -2.46
CA ARG A 158 24.36 5.49 -2.42
C ARG A 158 25.12 4.67 -3.48
N PRO A 159 26.03 5.29 -4.29
CA PRO A 159 26.88 4.55 -5.20
C PRO A 159 27.90 3.77 -4.37
N GLY A 160 27.66 2.48 -4.13
CA GLY A 160 28.54 1.69 -3.27
C GLY A 160 28.29 0.19 -3.26
N ARG A 161 27.72 -0.37 -4.33
CA ARG A 161 27.85 -1.80 -4.66
C ARG A 161 27.83 -2.00 -6.17
N SER A 162 28.78 -1.36 -6.83
CA SER A 162 29.05 -1.57 -8.23
C SER A 162 29.93 -2.80 -8.40
N ALA A 163 29.41 -3.74 -9.19
CA ALA A 163 30.16 -4.61 -10.09
C ALA A 163 31.36 -5.40 -9.47
N LEU A 164 31.07 -6.58 -8.94
CA LEU A 164 32.02 -7.67 -9.13
C LEU A 164 32.11 -7.94 -10.64
N LYS A 165 33.12 -7.34 -11.27
CA LYS A 165 33.58 -7.75 -12.60
C LYS A 165 33.88 -9.24 -12.53
N ARG A 166 33.10 -10.07 -13.16
CA ARG A 166 33.48 -11.43 -13.50
C ARG A 166 34.63 -11.31 -14.51
N GLY A 167 35.88 -11.38 -13.99
CA GLY A 167 37.04 -11.59 -14.81
C GLY A 167 36.90 -12.92 -15.53
N ARG A 168 36.93 -12.87 -16.83
CA ARG A 168 37.20 -14.04 -17.67
C ARG A 168 38.70 -14.34 -17.51
N SER A 169 38.99 -15.56 -17.17
CA SER A 169 40.22 -16.26 -17.55
C SER A 169 39.81 -17.63 -18.00
#